data_39a6673a7e7568196e66f4b50c823bba
#
_entry.id   39a6673a7e7568196e66f4b50c823bba
#
_cell.length_a   1.000
_cell.length_b   1.000
_cell.length_c   1.000
_cell.angle_alpha   90.00
_cell.angle_beta   90.00
_cell.angle_gamma   90.00
#
_symmetry.space_group_name_H-M   'P 1'
#
loop_
_entity.id
_entity.type
_entity.pdbx_description
1 polymer ?
#
loop_
_entity_poly.entity_id
_entity_poly.type
_entity_poly.pdbx_seq_one_letter_code
_entity_poly.pdbx_strand_id
1 'polypeptide(L)'
;SDVYKRQVMHRGRNGQLEGEITRIIERNRKPYVGVAEVGAHQIFVRADSRRMPMDIYLSKRTYPDVRDGEKVVVRIADWLPGSKSPVGELVERLGMAGNNDTEMHSILAEYELPYRFEPEIEEAAQAIDARVTTKEIAQRRDFRGVTTFTVDPADAKDFDDALSVRKIKDGVWEVGVHIADVTHYVRPHSVIDDEAVERGTSVYLVDRTVPMLPERLSNELCSLRPHETSLC
;
A
#
# COMPACT_ATOMS: atom_id res chain seq x y z
N SER A 1 3.03 19.81 -7.79
CA SER A 1 2.62 20.36 -9.09
C SER A 1 1.15 20.07 -9.33
N ASP A 2 0.45 20.98 -10.03
CA ASP A 2 -0.97 20.82 -10.31
C ASP A 2 -1.20 19.63 -11.27
N VAL A 3 -2.29 18.88 -11.08
CA VAL A 3 -2.61 17.69 -11.88
C VAL A 3 -3.03 18.09 -13.28
N TYR A 4 -3.93 19.11 -13.37
CA TYR A 4 -4.40 19.64 -14.64
C TYR A 4 -4.22 21.16 -14.70
N LYS A 5 -3.70 21.64 -15.82
CA LYS A 5 -3.49 23.07 -16.08
C LYS A 5 -3.72 23.38 -17.56
N ARG A 6 -4.27 24.54 -17.81
CA ARG A 6 -4.35 25.11 -19.15
C ARG A 6 -3.12 25.98 -19.38
N GLN A 7 -2.47 25.81 -20.50
CA GLN A 7 -1.32 26.64 -20.90
C GLN A 7 -1.48 27.14 -22.35
N VAL A 8 -0.90 28.28 -22.61
CA VAL A 8 -0.74 28.81 -23.96
C VAL A 8 0.68 28.61 -24.38
N MET A 9 0.88 28.04 -25.57
CA MET A 9 2.21 27.80 -26.12
C MET A 9 2.56 28.93 -27.09
N HIS A 10 3.74 29.49 -26.96
CA HIS A 10 4.31 30.49 -27.88
C HIS A 10 5.78 30.15 -28.17
N ARG A 11 6.34 30.73 -29.21
CA ARG A 11 7.75 30.60 -29.53
C ARG A 11 8.53 31.68 -28.81
N GLY A 12 9.45 31.25 -27.92
CA GLY A 12 10.39 32.11 -27.26
C GLY A 12 11.44 32.70 -28.22
N ARG A 13 12.26 33.63 -27.74
CA ARG A 13 13.27 34.35 -28.52
C ARG A 13 14.28 33.42 -29.21
N ASN A 14 14.51 32.23 -28.67
CA ASN A 14 15.44 31.22 -29.20
C ASN A 14 14.79 30.18 -30.10
N GLY A 15 13.52 30.42 -30.53
CA GLY A 15 12.75 29.49 -31.35
C GLY A 15 12.23 28.25 -30.61
N GLN A 16 12.53 28.08 -29.32
CA GLN A 16 12.01 27.03 -28.48
C GLN A 16 10.54 27.31 -28.13
N LEU A 17 9.75 26.23 -27.96
CA LEU A 17 8.39 26.35 -27.49
C LEU A 17 8.40 26.63 -25.98
N GLU A 18 7.79 27.73 -25.62
CA GLU A 18 7.55 28.15 -24.23
C GLU A 18 6.06 28.06 -23.92
N GLY A 19 5.71 27.65 -22.70
CA GLY A 19 4.34 27.56 -22.27
C GLY A 19 4.09 28.40 -21.04
N GLU A 20 3.08 29.27 -21.12
CA GLU A 20 2.57 30.04 -19.98
C GLU A 20 1.32 29.36 -19.40
N ILE A 21 1.35 29.06 -18.10
CA ILE A 21 0.18 28.51 -17.41
C ILE A 21 -0.83 29.62 -17.19
N THR A 22 -1.95 29.56 -17.90
CA THR A 22 -3.02 30.56 -17.80
C THR A 22 -4.06 30.23 -16.75
N ARG A 23 -4.22 28.94 -16.40
CA ARG A 23 -5.20 28.49 -15.43
C ARG A 23 -4.81 27.15 -14.84
N ILE A 24 -4.96 26.99 -13.54
CA ILE A 24 -4.95 25.72 -12.84
C ILE A 24 -6.39 25.19 -12.89
N ILE A 25 -6.58 24.00 -13.48
CA ILE A 25 -7.89 23.35 -13.58
C ILE A 25 -8.13 22.51 -12.33
N GLU A 26 -7.10 21.74 -11.93
CA GLU A 26 -7.14 20.90 -10.76
C GLU A 26 -5.80 20.97 -10.03
N ARG A 27 -5.86 21.24 -8.72
CA ARG A 27 -4.65 21.25 -7.86
C ARG A 27 -4.33 19.85 -7.42
N ASN A 28 -3.05 19.55 -7.38
CA ASN A 28 -2.56 18.35 -6.73
C ASN A 28 -2.83 18.46 -5.22
N ARG A 29 -3.63 17.53 -4.69
CA ARG A 29 -3.96 17.44 -3.26
C ARG A 29 -3.18 16.33 -2.56
N LYS A 30 -2.18 15.74 -3.24
CA LYS A 30 -1.35 14.70 -2.65
C LYS A 30 -0.69 15.20 -1.38
N PRO A 31 -0.57 14.36 -0.35
CA PRO A 31 0.17 14.70 0.84
C PRO A 31 1.67 14.81 0.54
N TYR A 32 2.38 15.50 1.40
CA TYR A 32 3.83 15.58 1.43
C TYR A 32 4.33 14.99 2.73
N VAL A 33 5.34 14.15 2.62
CA VAL A 33 6.10 13.69 3.78
C VAL A 33 7.28 14.61 3.98
N GLY A 34 7.61 14.90 5.23
CA GLY A 34 8.77 15.74 5.55
C GLY A 34 9.09 15.74 7.02
N VAL A 35 10.19 16.40 7.36
CA VAL A 35 10.68 16.54 8.72
C VAL A 35 10.19 17.87 9.30
N ALA A 36 9.59 17.83 10.48
CA ALA A 36 9.13 19.00 11.21
C ALA A 36 10.31 19.69 11.92
N GLU A 37 10.47 20.99 11.68
CA GLU A 37 11.38 21.89 12.38
C GLU A 37 10.55 22.80 13.29
N VAL A 38 10.65 22.56 14.59
CA VAL A 38 9.79 23.22 15.58
C VAL A 38 10.49 24.45 16.19
N GLY A 39 10.03 25.64 15.77
CA GLY A 39 10.48 26.91 16.37
C GLY A 39 9.68 27.32 17.62
N ALA A 40 9.96 28.52 18.14
CA ALA A 40 9.28 29.04 19.31
C ALA A 40 7.76 29.17 19.13
N HIS A 41 7.30 29.66 17.97
CA HIS A 41 5.91 29.99 17.69
C HIS A 41 5.33 29.31 16.45
N GLN A 42 6.16 28.58 15.70
CA GLN A 42 5.80 28.03 14.39
C GLN A 42 6.47 26.68 14.16
N ILE A 43 5.92 25.92 13.25
CA ILE A 43 6.49 24.67 12.76
C ILE A 43 6.64 24.81 11.25
N PHE A 44 7.81 24.44 10.74
CA PHE A 44 8.01 24.26 9.32
C PHE A 44 8.24 22.79 9.01
N VAL A 45 7.64 22.29 7.96
CA VAL A 45 7.88 20.95 7.47
C VAL A 45 8.70 21.03 6.20
N ARG A 46 9.94 20.55 6.30
CA ARG A 46 10.84 20.42 5.16
C ARG A 46 10.50 19.13 4.44
N ALA A 47 9.81 19.26 3.29
CA ALA A 47 9.38 18.11 2.51
C ALA A 47 10.56 17.31 1.95
N ASP A 48 10.46 15.98 1.99
CA ASP A 48 11.46 15.07 1.42
C ASP A 48 11.45 15.14 -0.11
N SER A 49 10.29 15.41 -0.68
CA SER A 49 10.11 15.52 -2.13
C SER A 49 10.75 16.78 -2.70
N ARG A 50 11.67 16.62 -3.65
CA ARG A 50 12.27 17.72 -4.42
C ARG A 50 11.25 18.54 -5.23
N ARG A 51 10.02 18.05 -5.38
CA ARG A 51 8.94 18.78 -6.07
C ARG A 51 8.34 19.89 -5.21
N MET A 52 8.63 19.89 -3.90
CA MET A 52 8.26 20.94 -2.95
C MET A 52 9.53 21.64 -2.47
N PRO A 53 9.98 22.71 -3.13
CA PRO A 53 11.23 23.38 -2.82
C PRO A 53 11.11 24.35 -1.63
N MET A 54 9.93 24.49 -1.07
CA MET A 54 9.65 25.43 0.03
C MET A 54 9.12 24.66 1.23
N ASP A 55 9.49 25.13 2.43
CA ASP A 55 8.98 24.55 3.67
C ASP A 55 7.49 24.86 3.84
N ILE A 56 6.76 23.88 4.36
CA ILE A 56 5.31 23.98 4.57
C ILE A 56 5.08 24.43 6.00
N TYR A 57 4.36 25.54 6.17
CA TYR A 57 4.04 26.10 7.48
C TYR A 57 2.90 25.30 8.14
N LEU A 58 3.11 24.91 9.41
CA LEU A 58 2.09 24.40 10.31
C LEU A 58 1.93 25.32 11.54
N SER A 59 0.70 25.51 11.97
CA SER A 59 0.41 26.27 13.18
C SER A 59 0.78 25.49 14.44
N LYS A 60 1.78 25.94 15.19
CA LYS A 60 2.15 25.33 16.47
C LYS A 60 1.01 25.38 17.51
N ARG A 61 0.12 26.36 17.41
CA ARG A 61 -1.06 26.46 18.26
C ARG A 61 -2.06 25.33 17.98
N THR A 62 -2.17 24.94 16.70
CA THR A 62 -3.08 23.87 16.28
C THR A 62 -2.48 22.49 16.55
N TYR A 63 -1.15 22.37 16.40
CA TYR A 63 -0.42 21.10 16.53
C TYR A 63 0.69 21.19 17.58
N PRO A 64 0.36 21.41 18.89
CA PRO A 64 1.35 21.64 19.94
C PRO A 64 2.23 20.43 20.23
N ASP A 65 1.77 19.22 19.91
CA ASP A 65 2.43 17.95 20.23
C ASP A 65 3.44 17.50 19.18
N VAL A 66 3.52 18.18 18.02
CA VAL A 66 4.54 17.87 17.00
C VAL A 66 5.93 18.21 17.55
N ARG A 67 6.83 17.24 17.43
CA ARG A 67 8.20 17.35 17.96
C ARG A 67 9.19 17.76 16.88
N ASP A 68 10.25 18.43 17.31
CA ASP A 68 11.36 18.75 16.42
C ASP A 68 12.06 17.49 15.92
N GLY A 69 12.34 17.40 14.61
CA GLY A 69 12.90 16.23 13.97
C GLY A 69 11.91 15.09 13.71
N GLU A 70 10.61 15.30 13.97
CA GLU A 70 9.58 14.31 13.70
C GLU A 70 9.20 14.28 12.21
N LYS A 71 9.09 13.10 11.63
CA LYS A 71 8.50 12.89 10.31
C LYS A 71 6.99 12.99 10.37
N VAL A 72 6.43 13.77 9.49
CA VAL A 72 5.00 14.04 9.42
C VAL A 72 4.49 14.00 7.98
N VAL A 73 3.24 13.65 7.83
CA VAL A 73 2.50 13.75 6.58
C VAL A 73 1.66 15.02 6.64
N VAL A 74 1.80 15.89 5.65
CA VAL A 74 1.07 17.15 5.57
C VAL A 74 0.41 17.33 4.22
N ARG A 75 -0.74 17.96 4.20
CA ARG A 75 -1.44 18.37 2.97
C ARG A 75 -1.43 19.89 2.89
N ILE A 76 -1.27 20.44 1.70
CA ILE A 76 -1.40 21.89 1.50
C ILE A 76 -2.88 22.26 1.63
N ALA A 77 -3.19 23.05 2.64
CA ALA A 77 -4.52 23.62 2.88
C ALA A 77 -4.71 24.90 2.07
N ASP A 78 -3.70 25.78 2.09
CA ASP A 78 -3.75 27.04 1.38
C ASP A 78 -2.36 27.50 0.90
N TRP A 79 -2.34 28.23 -0.19
CA TRP A 79 -1.14 28.85 -0.71
C TRP A 79 -1.47 30.22 -1.31
N LEU A 80 -1.33 31.26 -0.51
CA LEU A 80 -1.60 32.61 -0.93
C LEU A 80 -0.55 33.12 -1.93
N PRO A 81 -0.97 33.83 -3.00
CA PRO A 81 -0.04 34.46 -3.93
C PRO A 81 0.94 35.38 -3.19
N GLY A 82 2.24 35.20 -3.45
CA GLY A 82 3.31 35.97 -2.79
C GLY A 82 3.72 35.49 -1.40
N SER A 83 3.09 34.45 -0.84
CA SER A 83 3.54 33.79 0.38
C SER A 83 4.82 33.03 0.12
N LYS A 84 5.79 33.12 1.09
CA LYS A 84 7.04 32.39 1.05
C LYS A 84 6.87 30.90 1.35
N SER A 85 5.81 30.54 2.06
CA SER A 85 5.53 29.15 2.46
C SER A 85 4.04 28.86 2.31
N PRO A 86 3.65 27.68 1.79
CA PRO A 86 2.27 27.24 1.83
C PRO A 86 1.85 26.91 3.26
N VAL A 87 0.58 27.04 3.56
CA VAL A 87 -0.03 26.62 4.81
C VAL A 87 -0.45 25.15 4.68
N GLY A 88 0.04 24.33 5.60
CA GLY A 88 -0.27 22.90 5.65
C GLY A 88 -1.29 22.55 6.73
N GLU A 89 -1.89 21.40 6.54
CA GLU A 89 -2.68 20.66 7.51
C GLU A 89 -1.96 19.34 7.82
N LEU A 90 -1.80 19.03 9.11
CA LEU A 90 -1.21 17.78 9.55
C LEU A 90 -2.19 16.64 9.28
N VAL A 91 -1.75 15.64 8.51
CA VAL A 91 -2.52 14.42 8.21
C VAL A 91 -2.15 13.33 9.19
N GLU A 92 -0.83 13.09 9.38
CA GLU A 92 -0.34 12.00 10.22
C GLU A 92 1.04 12.32 10.80
N ARG A 93 1.35 11.72 11.95
CA ARG A 93 2.66 11.73 12.60
C ARG A 93 3.26 10.33 12.47
N LEU A 94 4.42 10.22 11.83
CA LEU A 94 5.04 8.93 11.54
C LEU A 94 6.06 8.50 12.61
N GLY A 95 6.63 9.46 13.32
CA GLY A 95 7.66 9.21 14.33
C GLY A 95 8.95 9.98 14.07
N MET A 96 10.01 9.69 14.81
CA MET A 96 11.29 10.40 14.67
C MET A 96 12.03 10.00 13.40
N ALA A 97 12.55 10.99 12.67
CA ALA A 97 13.36 10.77 11.49
C ALA A 97 14.59 9.90 11.81
N GLY A 98 14.98 9.02 10.89
CA GLY A 98 16.08 8.07 11.06
C GLY A 98 15.70 6.75 11.75
N ASN A 99 14.49 6.62 12.27
CA ASN A 99 13.98 5.33 12.74
C ASN A 99 13.50 4.50 11.52
N ASN A 100 13.90 3.21 11.44
CA ASN A 100 13.59 2.37 10.30
C ASN A 100 12.08 2.29 10.02
N ASP A 101 11.25 2.06 11.04
CA ASP A 101 9.79 2.01 10.87
C ASP A 101 9.23 3.33 10.34
N THR A 102 9.74 4.45 10.87
CA THR A 102 9.33 5.79 10.42
C THR A 102 9.69 6.02 8.96
N GLU A 103 10.90 5.62 8.54
CA GLU A 103 11.34 5.79 7.15
C GLU A 103 10.54 4.90 6.19
N MET A 104 10.22 3.66 6.57
CA MET A 104 9.38 2.77 5.77
C MET A 104 7.95 3.32 5.62
N HIS A 105 7.34 3.77 6.72
CA HIS A 105 6.03 4.42 6.66
C HIS A 105 6.05 5.72 5.85
N SER A 106 7.17 6.45 5.88
CA SER A 106 7.36 7.66 5.06
C SER A 106 7.29 7.35 3.57
N ILE A 107 7.93 6.26 3.13
CA ILE A 107 7.88 5.80 1.74
C ILE A 107 6.44 5.44 1.36
N LEU A 108 5.75 4.66 2.19
CA LEU A 108 4.37 4.27 1.94
C LEU A 108 3.45 5.48 1.83
N ALA A 109 3.57 6.44 2.74
CA ALA A 109 2.80 7.67 2.73
C ALA A 109 3.10 8.57 1.52
N GLU A 110 4.38 8.68 1.09
CA GLU A 110 4.76 9.46 -0.10
C GLU A 110 4.14 8.91 -1.39
N TYR A 111 4.01 7.58 -1.48
CA TYR A 111 3.40 6.90 -2.62
C TYR A 111 1.90 6.66 -2.46
N GLU A 112 1.29 7.15 -1.36
CA GLU A 112 -0.13 6.96 -1.04
C GLU A 112 -0.53 5.47 -0.98
N LEU A 113 0.40 4.62 -0.51
CA LEU A 113 0.15 3.20 -0.35
C LEU A 113 -0.55 2.93 0.99
N PRO A 114 -1.69 2.26 1.00
CA PRO A 114 -2.41 1.93 2.23
C PRO A 114 -1.66 0.83 2.98
N TYR A 115 -1.06 1.15 4.12
CA TYR A 115 -0.24 0.22 4.90
C TYR A 115 -0.94 -0.34 6.15
N ARG A 116 -2.15 0.07 6.39
CA ARG A 116 -3.03 -0.48 7.45
C ARG A 116 -4.38 -0.82 6.86
N PHE A 117 -5.02 -1.80 7.43
CA PHE A 117 -6.43 -2.07 7.17
C PHE A 117 -7.28 -1.33 8.19
N GLU A 118 -8.43 -0.85 7.76
CA GLU A 118 -9.41 -0.32 8.68
C GLU A 118 -9.93 -1.43 9.62
N PRO A 119 -10.32 -1.11 10.87
CA PRO A 119 -10.78 -2.10 11.83
C PRO A 119 -11.91 -3.01 11.31
N GLU A 120 -12.81 -2.47 10.50
CA GLU A 120 -13.91 -3.22 9.87
C GLU A 120 -13.40 -4.34 8.97
N ILE A 121 -12.33 -4.09 8.21
CA ILE A 121 -11.72 -5.07 7.32
C ILE A 121 -11.04 -6.19 8.11
N GLU A 122 -10.30 -5.82 9.17
CA GLU A 122 -9.66 -6.79 10.05
C GLU A 122 -10.69 -7.65 10.80
N GLU A 123 -11.76 -7.07 11.31
CA GLU A 123 -12.85 -7.78 11.97
C GLU A 123 -13.55 -8.73 10.99
N ALA A 124 -13.82 -8.29 9.76
CA ALA A 124 -14.41 -9.13 8.73
C ALA A 124 -13.50 -10.31 8.39
N ALA A 125 -12.19 -10.12 8.28
CA ALA A 125 -11.23 -11.19 8.04
C ALA A 125 -11.18 -12.18 9.22
N GLN A 126 -11.22 -11.70 10.47
CA GLN A 126 -11.25 -12.55 11.66
C GLN A 126 -12.55 -13.37 11.78
N ALA A 127 -13.66 -12.88 11.26
CA ALA A 127 -14.95 -13.57 11.29
C ALA A 127 -15.06 -14.73 10.30
N ILE A 128 -14.14 -14.86 9.35
CA ILE A 128 -14.15 -15.94 8.35
C ILE A 128 -13.89 -17.30 9.03
N ASP A 129 -14.76 -18.28 8.76
CA ASP A 129 -14.59 -19.64 9.25
C ASP A 129 -13.45 -20.35 8.52
N ALA A 130 -12.41 -20.70 9.26
CA ALA A 130 -11.23 -21.41 8.75
C ALA A 130 -11.46 -22.90 8.44
N ARG A 131 -12.62 -23.47 8.83
CA ARG A 131 -12.85 -24.91 8.75
C ARG A 131 -13.15 -25.36 7.32
N VAL A 132 -12.33 -26.27 6.81
CA VAL A 132 -12.64 -26.98 5.58
C VAL A 132 -13.64 -28.09 5.90
N THR A 133 -14.88 -27.94 5.47
CA THR A 133 -15.96 -28.88 5.80
C THR A 133 -15.91 -30.16 4.96
N THR A 134 -16.50 -31.24 5.46
CA THR A 134 -16.62 -32.51 4.70
C THR A 134 -17.38 -32.31 3.39
N LYS A 135 -18.36 -31.39 3.36
CA LYS A 135 -19.10 -31.03 2.15
C LYS A 135 -18.18 -30.37 1.12
N GLU A 136 -17.31 -29.48 1.56
CA GLU A 136 -16.35 -28.80 0.68
C GLU A 136 -15.35 -29.79 0.08
N ILE A 137 -14.81 -30.68 0.91
CA ILE A 137 -13.90 -31.75 0.47
C ILE A 137 -14.58 -32.65 -0.60
N ALA A 138 -15.83 -33.01 -0.39
CA ALA A 138 -16.56 -33.87 -1.31
C ALA A 138 -16.85 -33.24 -2.68
N GLN A 139 -16.78 -31.93 -2.79
CA GLN A 139 -17.00 -31.19 -4.05
C GLN A 139 -15.69 -30.93 -4.82
N ARG A 140 -14.54 -31.27 -4.24
CA ARG A 140 -13.21 -31.00 -4.79
C ARG A 140 -12.46 -32.30 -5.07
N ARG A 141 -11.45 -32.20 -5.93
CA ARG A 141 -10.51 -33.30 -6.15
C ARG A 141 -9.51 -33.33 -5.00
N ASP A 142 -9.42 -34.46 -4.30
CA ASP A 142 -8.53 -34.62 -3.16
C ASP A 142 -7.10 -34.95 -3.59
N PHE A 143 -6.17 -34.06 -3.29
CA PHE A 143 -4.74 -34.18 -3.59
C PHE A 143 -3.89 -34.49 -2.32
N ARG A 144 -4.49 -34.65 -1.14
CA ARG A 144 -3.76 -34.87 0.12
C ARG A 144 -2.85 -36.10 0.12
N GLY A 145 -3.13 -37.06 -0.76
CA GLY A 145 -2.27 -38.26 -0.95
C GLY A 145 -1.26 -38.15 -2.09
N VAL A 146 -1.14 -36.99 -2.74
CA VAL A 146 -0.24 -36.77 -3.86
C VAL A 146 0.91 -35.89 -3.40
N THR A 147 2.15 -36.22 -3.80
CA THR A 147 3.31 -35.35 -3.50
C THR A 147 3.09 -33.98 -4.09
N THR A 148 2.99 -32.98 -3.22
CA THR A 148 2.73 -31.59 -3.55
C THR A 148 3.78 -30.73 -2.85
N PHE A 149 4.31 -29.72 -3.53
CA PHE A 149 5.39 -28.86 -3.02
C PHE A 149 5.25 -27.45 -3.59
N THR A 150 5.80 -26.47 -2.88
CA THR A 150 5.95 -25.09 -3.31
C THR A 150 7.41 -24.79 -3.62
N VAL A 151 7.68 -23.72 -4.37
CA VAL A 151 9.04 -23.26 -4.71
C VAL A 151 9.12 -21.77 -4.42
N ASP A 152 9.34 -21.44 -3.17
CA ASP A 152 9.31 -20.08 -2.64
C ASP A 152 10.62 -19.75 -1.91
N PRO A 153 10.90 -18.46 -1.65
CA PRO A 153 11.95 -18.05 -0.73
C PRO A 153 11.79 -18.69 0.66
N ALA A 154 12.90 -18.93 1.36
CA ALA A 154 12.88 -19.61 2.66
C ALA A 154 12.09 -18.85 3.75
N ASP A 155 11.89 -17.57 3.60
CA ASP A 155 11.18 -16.64 4.49
C ASP A 155 9.76 -16.29 4.01
N ALA A 156 9.29 -16.90 2.92
CA ALA A 156 7.93 -16.71 2.42
C ALA A 156 6.90 -17.17 3.46
N LYS A 157 5.77 -16.46 3.51
CA LYS A 157 4.63 -16.74 4.39
C LYS A 157 3.32 -16.93 3.61
N ASP A 158 3.26 -16.37 2.42
CA ASP A 158 2.15 -16.34 1.49
C ASP A 158 2.43 -17.30 0.32
N PHE A 159 2.09 -18.56 0.50
CA PHE A 159 2.27 -19.59 -0.52
C PHE A 159 1.04 -19.60 -1.43
N ASP A 160 1.08 -18.86 -2.52
CA ASP A 160 -0.06 -18.68 -3.43
C ASP A 160 -0.26 -19.88 -4.36
N ASP A 161 0.83 -20.58 -4.72
CA ASP A 161 0.79 -21.69 -5.64
C ASP A 161 1.61 -22.90 -5.17
N ALA A 162 1.21 -24.08 -5.66
CA ALA A 162 1.92 -25.32 -5.43
C ALA A 162 1.87 -26.20 -6.69
N LEU A 163 2.84 -27.09 -6.79
CA LEU A 163 2.93 -28.08 -7.86
C LEU A 163 2.75 -29.48 -7.29
N SER A 164 2.03 -30.34 -8.04
CA SER A 164 2.01 -31.75 -7.75
C SER A 164 2.45 -32.58 -8.94
N VAL A 165 3.11 -33.70 -8.67
CA VAL A 165 3.60 -34.60 -9.70
C VAL A 165 3.30 -36.05 -9.32
N ARG A 166 2.69 -36.80 -10.23
CA ARG A 166 2.55 -38.26 -10.10
C ARG A 166 2.71 -38.97 -11.43
N LYS A 167 3.31 -40.13 -11.37
CA LYS A 167 3.42 -41.02 -12.54
C LYS A 167 2.09 -41.78 -12.70
N ILE A 168 1.45 -41.66 -13.86
CA ILE A 168 0.21 -42.39 -14.20
C ILE A 168 0.53 -43.74 -14.78
N LYS A 169 1.46 -43.81 -15.72
CA LYS A 169 2.01 -45.02 -16.36
C LYS A 169 3.37 -44.70 -16.95
N ASP A 170 4.05 -45.70 -17.53
CA ASP A 170 5.36 -45.46 -18.14
C ASP A 170 5.28 -44.40 -19.25
N GLY A 171 6.14 -43.40 -19.08
CA GLY A 171 6.23 -42.24 -19.98
C GLY A 171 5.10 -41.21 -19.83
N VAL A 172 4.13 -41.39 -18.88
CA VAL A 172 3.03 -40.45 -18.66
C VAL A 172 2.99 -39.95 -17.24
N TRP A 173 3.06 -38.65 -17.08
CA TRP A 173 3.02 -37.96 -15.83
C TRP A 173 1.79 -37.05 -15.76
N GLU A 174 1.18 -36.95 -14.59
CA GLU A 174 0.22 -35.90 -14.28
C GLU A 174 0.97 -34.84 -13.48
N VAL A 175 0.88 -33.60 -13.95
CA VAL A 175 1.39 -32.43 -13.25
C VAL A 175 0.19 -31.56 -12.89
N GLY A 176 0.02 -31.27 -11.60
CA GLY A 176 -0.99 -30.35 -11.10
C GLY A 176 -0.37 -29.00 -10.80
N VAL A 177 -1.07 -27.92 -11.12
CA VAL A 177 -0.78 -26.57 -10.66
C VAL A 177 -1.96 -26.17 -9.77
N HIS A 178 -1.66 -25.88 -8.53
CA HIS A 178 -2.64 -25.58 -7.49
C HIS A 178 -2.50 -24.11 -7.11
N ILE A 179 -3.58 -23.36 -7.23
CA ILE A 179 -3.63 -21.95 -6.83
C ILE A 179 -4.58 -21.84 -5.64
N ALA A 180 -4.18 -21.13 -4.59
CA ALA A 180 -5.02 -20.92 -3.42
C ALA A 180 -6.40 -20.37 -3.81
N ASP A 181 -7.47 -21.01 -3.33
CA ASP A 181 -8.86 -20.62 -3.65
C ASP A 181 -9.30 -19.43 -2.79
N VAL A 182 -8.77 -18.26 -3.12
CA VAL A 182 -9.12 -16.99 -2.46
C VAL A 182 -10.62 -16.73 -2.55
N THR A 183 -11.28 -17.12 -3.66
CA THR A 183 -12.70 -16.85 -3.89
C THR A 183 -13.64 -17.64 -2.97
N HIS A 184 -13.13 -18.71 -2.35
CA HIS A 184 -13.86 -19.42 -1.31
C HIS A 184 -14.10 -18.54 -0.09
N TYR A 185 -13.11 -17.76 0.29
CA TYR A 185 -13.10 -16.93 1.51
C TYR A 185 -13.53 -15.48 1.24
N VAL A 186 -13.03 -14.87 0.16
CA VAL A 186 -13.34 -13.50 -0.22
C VAL A 186 -14.49 -13.51 -1.25
N ARG A 187 -15.65 -13.05 -0.81
CA ARG A 187 -16.84 -13.00 -1.67
C ARG A 187 -16.88 -11.70 -2.45
N PRO A 188 -17.32 -11.73 -3.73
CA PRO A 188 -17.48 -10.51 -4.51
C PRO A 188 -18.34 -9.47 -3.79
N HIS A 189 -17.90 -8.22 -3.83
CA HIS A 189 -18.55 -7.07 -3.19
C HIS A 189 -18.65 -7.16 -1.66
N SER A 190 -17.81 -7.95 -1.03
CA SER A 190 -17.59 -7.87 0.41
C SER A 190 -16.63 -6.72 0.73
N VAL A 191 -16.65 -6.23 1.98
CA VAL A 191 -15.73 -5.17 2.41
C VAL A 191 -14.26 -5.54 2.18
N ILE A 192 -13.90 -6.83 2.24
CA ILE A 192 -12.54 -7.32 1.96
C ILE A 192 -12.25 -7.28 0.45
N ASP A 193 -13.22 -7.63 -0.40
CA ASP A 193 -13.08 -7.59 -1.85
C ASP A 193 -12.92 -6.15 -2.34
N ASP A 194 -13.76 -5.24 -1.85
CA ASP A 194 -13.69 -3.82 -2.19
C ASP A 194 -12.33 -3.21 -1.78
N GLU A 195 -11.82 -3.53 -0.59
CA GLU A 195 -10.49 -3.11 -0.13
C GLU A 195 -9.37 -3.70 -1.01
N ALA A 196 -9.48 -4.99 -1.39
CA ALA A 196 -8.50 -5.65 -2.24
C ALA A 196 -8.46 -5.03 -3.65
N VAL A 197 -9.62 -4.63 -4.20
CA VAL A 197 -9.71 -3.91 -5.48
C VAL A 197 -9.04 -2.54 -5.39
N GLU A 198 -9.23 -1.81 -4.29
CA GLU A 198 -8.59 -0.51 -4.06
C GLU A 198 -7.07 -0.63 -3.95
N ARG A 199 -6.56 -1.63 -3.21
CA ARG A 199 -5.13 -1.88 -3.07
C ARG A 199 -4.49 -2.36 -4.38
N GLY A 200 -5.17 -3.22 -5.10
CA GLY A 200 -4.79 -3.75 -6.41
C GLY A 200 -3.63 -4.76 -6.41
N THR A 201 -2.74 -4.73 -5.43
CA THR A 201 -1.58 -5.63 -5.31
C THR A 201 -0.99 -5.60 -3.90
N SER A 202 -0.21 -6.63 -3.56
CA SER A 202 0.71 -6.56 -2.41
C SER A 202 1.96 -5.78 -2.79
N VAL A 203 2.53 -5.03 -1.84
CA VAL A 203 3.75 -4.25 -2.03
C VAL A 203 4.85 -4.80 -1.13
N TYR A 204 5.96 -5.21 -1.73
CA TYR A 204 7.10 -5.80 -1.02
C TYR A 204 8.17 -4.72 -0.82
N LEU A 205 8.44 -4.39 0.44
CA LEU A 205 9.55 -3.55 0.86
C LEU A 205 10.74 -4.42 1.29
N VAL A 206 11.86 -3.79 1.61
CA VAL A 206 13.09 -4.51 1.96
C VAL A 206 12.92 -5.39 3.22
N ASP A 207 12.11 -4.96 4.17
CA ASP A 207 11.97 -5.59 5.49
C ASP A 207 10.54 -6.02 5.83
N ARG A 208 9.57 -5.71 4.98
CA ARG A 208 8.15 -6.01 5.21
C ARG A 208 7.34 -6.05 3.94
N THR A 209 6.20 -6.70 4.02
CA THR A 209 5.17 -6.69 2.98
C THR A 209 3.98 -5.86 3.44
N VAL A 210 3.43 -5.06 2.54
CA VAL A 210 2.11 -4.45 2.69
C VAL A 210 1.14 -5.29 1.85
N PRO A 211 0.37 -6.19 2.47
CA PRO A 211 -0.39 -7.18 1.74
C PRO A 211 -1.66 -6.57 1.12
N MET A 212 -2.10 -7.13 0.00
CA MET A 212 -3.38 -6.78 -0.64
C MET A 212 -4.58 -7.24 0.20
N LEU A 213 -4.45 -8.36 0.89
CA LEU A 213 -5.46 -8.92 1.80
C LEU A 213 -4.93 -8.92 3.24
N PRO A 214 -5.80 -8.85 4.27
CA PRO A 214 -5.39 -9.02 5.66
C PRO A 214 -4.55 -10.28 5.87
N GLU A 215 -3.55 -10.22 6.77
CA GLU A 215 -2.59 -11.32 6.99
C GLU A 215 -3.25 -12.65 7.33
N ARG A 216 -4.42 -12.62 8.00
CA ARG A 216 -5.22 -13.82 8.25
C ARG A 216 -5.64 -14.53 6.95
N LEU A 217 -5.84 -13.78 5.87
CA LEU A 217 -6.12 -14.38 4.56
C LEU A 217 -4.83 -14.72 3.83
N SER A 218 -3.96 -13.75 3.60
CA SER A 218 -2.77 -13.92 2.79
C SER A 218 -1.78 -14.94 3.36
N ASN A 219 -1.57 -14.95 4.68
CA ASN A 219 -0.57 -15.81 5.33
C ASN A 219 -1.17 -17.10 5.93
N GLU A 220 -2.50 -17.20 6.05
CA GLU A 220 -3.17 -18.35 6.67
C GLU A 220 -4.16 -19.03 5.73
N LEU A 221 -5.39 -18.47 5.59
CA LEU A 221 -6.50 -19.16 4.93
C LEU A 221 -6.28 -19.38 3.43
N CYS A 222 -5.63 -18.46 2.76
CA CYS A 222 -5.31 -18.50 1.34
C CYS A 222 -3.86 -18.91 1.05
N SER A 223 -3.12 -19.40 2.05
CA SER A 223 -1.74 -19.85 1.90
C SER A 223 -1.66 -21.37 1.89
N LEU A 224 -0.96 -21.94 0.90
CA LEU A 224 -0.77 -23.40 0.73
C LEU A 224 0.37 -23.91 1.63
N ARG A 225 0.22 -23.71 2.95
CA ARG A 225 1.28 -24.00 3.93
C ARG A 225 1.58 -25.50 4.06
N PRO A 226 2.86 -25.86 4.29
CA PRO A 226 3.26 -27.25 4.49
C PRO A 226 2.49 -27.90 5.66
N HIS A 227 2.09 -29.17 5.46
CA HIS A 227 1.40 -30.00 6.47
C HIS A 227 0.01 -29.53 6.89
N GLU A 228 -0.58 -28.58 6.15
CA GLU A 228 -1.95 -28.12 6.37
C GLU A 228 -2.88 -28.54 5.23
N THR A 229 -4.18 -28.57 5.50
CA THR A 229 -5.19 -28.80 4.46
C THR A 229 -5.70 -27.45 4.01
N SER A 230 -5.40 -27.08 2.78
CA SER A 230 -5.81 -25.84 2.15
C SER A 230 -6.73 -26.10 0.96
N LEU A 231 -7.51 -25.11 0.58
CA LEU A 231 -8.36 -25.15 -0.61
C LEU A 231 -7.65 -24.53 -1.81
N CYS A 232 -7.64 -25.24 -2.93
CA CYS A 232 -7.08 -24.78 -4.19
C CYS A 232 -7.98 -25.23 -5.37
#